data_e5c8081a7c1fa2f5d233fadbc6336c3b
#
_entry.id   e5c8081a7c1fa2f5d233fadbc6336c3b
#
_cell.length_a   1.000
_cell.length_b   1.000
_cell.length_c   1.000
_cell.angle_alpha   90.00
_cell.angle_beta   90.00
_cell.angle_gamma   90.00
#
_symmetry.space_group_name_H-M   'P 1'
#
loop_
_entity.id
_entity.type
_entity.pdbx_description
1 polymer ?
#
loop_
_entity_poly.entity_id
_entity_poly.type
_entity_poly.pdbx_seq_one_letter_code
_entity_poly.pdbx_strand_id
1 'polypeptide(L)'
;DTVVVEQNNTEVVTVRVATTEEWAAFKKDAEERIEANEKRIEELKVKLKKPGKLLDKMYEDRIATLRERNRVLRAKIAGYETTQTDWEKFKSEFNHDMNELGKAIDDIFTDNK
;
A
#
# COMPACT_ATOMS: atom_id res chain seq x y z
N ASP A 1 -22.10 -3.63 7.87
CA ASP A 1 -22.87 -4.58 8.65
C ASP A 1 -22.03 -5.75 9.11
N THR A 2 -22.46 -6.40 10.17
CA THR A 2 -21.72 -7.49 10.78
C THR A 2 -22.30 -8.83 10.35
N VAL A 3 -21.43 -9.71 9.91
CA VAL A 3 -21.81 -11.09 9.58
C VAL A 3 -21.15 -12.00 10.62
N VAL A 4 -21.94 -12.87 11.22
CA VAL A 4 -21.43 -13.86 12.17
C VAL A 4 -21.31 -15.19 11.47
N VAL A 5 -20.10 -15.73 11.46
CA VAL A 5 -19.82 -17.01 10.83
C VAL A 5 -19.44 -18.02 11.92
N GLU A 6 -20.20 -19.10 11.99
CA GLU A 6 -19.91 -20.17 12.92
C GLU A 6 -19.00 -21.19 12.25
N GLN A 7 -17.83 -21.39 12.83
CA GLN A 7 -16.87 -22.35 12.31
C GLN A 7 -16.70 -23.49 13.29
N ASN A 8 -16.59 -24.68 12.74
CA ASN A 8 -16.27 -25.91 13.49
C ASN A 8 -16.29 -25.80 15.00
N ASN A 9 -17.17 -26.49 15.66
CA ASN A 9 -17.09 -26.62 17.10
C ASN A 9 -17.20 -25.31 17.87
N THR A 10 -18.16 -24.49 17.52
CA THR A 10 -18.55 -23.37 18.36
C THR A 10 -17.70 -22.11 18.27
N GLU A 11 -16.64 -22.10 17.49
CA GLU A 11 -15.91 -20.85 17.31
C GLU A 11 -16.72 -19.90 16.43
N VAL A 12 -17.01 -18.70 16.94
CA VAL A 12 -17.76 -17.68 16.20
C VAL A 12 -16.80 -16.59 15.77
N VAL A 13 -16.73 -16.38 14.47
CA VAL A 13 -15.93 -15.29 13.89
C VAL A 13 -16.87 -14.21 13.38
N THR A 14 -16.65 -12.99 13.84
CA THR A 14 -17.45 -11.84 13.40
C THR A 14 -16.72 -11.15 12.26
N VAL A 15 -17.40 -11.05 11.13
CA VAL A 15 -16.85 -10.37 9.94
C VAL A 15 -17.80 -9.22 9.63
N ARG A 16 -17.23 -8.07 9.37
CA ARG A 16 -18.04 -6.92 8.94
C ARG A 16 -17.38 -6.18 7.81
N VAL A 17 -18.19 -5.51 7.01
CA VAL A 17 -17.69 -4.60 5.99
C VAL A 17 -17.59 -3.19 6.59
N ALA A 18 -16.76 -2.35 5.96
CA ALA A 18 -16.62 -0.97 6.40
C ALA A 18 -17.95 -0.22 6.26
N THR A 19 -18.23 0.68 7.19
CA THR A 19 -19.32 1.63 6.99
C THR A 19 -18.90 2.61 5.89
N THR A 20 -19.88 3.35 5.37
CA THR A 20 -19.61 4.36 4.35
C THR A 20 -18.59 5.40 4.83
N GLU A 21 -18.75 5.83 6.08
CA GLU A 21 -17.84 6.82 6.68
C GLU A 21 -16.46 6.26 6.90
N GLU A 22 -16.36 5.04 7.40
CA GLU A 22 -15.07 4.38 7.60
C GLU A 22 -14.31 4.24 6.28
N TRP A 23 -15.01 3.81 5.25
CA TRP A 23 -14.40 3.61 3.95
C TRP A 23 -13.96 4.93 3.33
N ALA A 24 -14.81 5.96 3.40
CA ALA A 24 -14.48 7.27 2.84
C ALA A 24 -13.21 7.84 3.48
N ALA A 25 -13.11 7.78 4.80
CA ALA A 25 -11.95 8.28 5.52
C ALA A 25 -10.70 7.48 5.19
N PHE A 26 -10.81 6.15 5.18
CA PHE A 26 -9.69 5.27 4.88
C PHE A 26 -9.20 5.47 3.45
N LYS A 27 -10.11 5.51 2.50
CA LYS A 27 -9.77 5.68 1.08
C LYS A 27 -9.05 6.99 0.84
N LYS A 28 -9.55 8.07 1.43
CA LYS A 28 -8.91 9.39 1.29
C LYS A 28 -7.48 9.36 1.82
N ASP A 29 -7.29 8.84 3.03
CA ASP A 29 -5.97 8.74 3.63
C ASP A 29 -5.05 7.85 2.79
N ALA A 30 -5.56 6.70 2.35
CA ALA A 30 -4.78 5.75 1.57
C ALA A 30 -4.36 6.36 0.23
N GLU A 31 -5.25 7.06 -0.45
CA GLU A 31 -4.93 7.68 -1.73
C GLU A 31 -3.90 8.78 -1.57
N GLU A 32 -3.99 9.56 -0.48
CA GLU A 32 -2.99 10.58 -0.20
C GLU A 32 -1.61 9.94 0.05
N ARG A 33 -1.57 8.84 0.77
CA ARG A 33 -0.32 8.12 1.02
C ARG A 33 0.26 7.50 -0.25
N ILE A 34 -0.60 6.98 -1.11
CA ILE A 34 -0.18 6.42 -2.41
C ILE A 34 0.43 7.53 -3.27
N GLU A 35 -0.19 8.70 -3.32
CA GLU A 35 0.35 9.84 -4.06
C GLU A 35 1.67 10.32 -3.47
N ALA A 36 1.77 10.36 -2.14
CA ALA A 36 3.01 10.73 -1.48
C ALA A 36 4.13 9.76 -1.83
N ASN A 37 3.81 8.45 -1.87
CA ASN A 37 4.78 7.44 -2.29
C ASN A 37 5.24 7.68 -3.73
N GLU A 38 4.34 8.01 -4.63
CA GLU A 38 4.70 8.29 -6.02
C GLU A 38 5.68 9.44 -6.12
N LYS A 39 5.43 10.51 -5.37
CA LYS A 39 6.32 11.67 -5.34
C LYS A 39 7.69 11.31 -4.77
N ARG A 40 7.71 10.56 -3.69
CA ARG A 40 8.97 10.14 -3.07
C ARG A 40 9.78 9.24 -4.01
N ILE A 41 9.10 8.35 -4.72
CA ILE A 41 9.78 7.46 -5.69
C ILE A 41 10.37 8.31 -6.82
N GLU A 42 9.67 9.32 -7.30
CA GLU A 42 10.21 10.23 -8.32
C GLU A 42 11.39 11.03 -7.80
N GLU A 43 11.31 11.53 -6.58
CA GLU A 43 12.43 12.23 -5.95
C GLU A 43 13.65 11.31 -5.83
N LEU A 44 13.41 10.06 -5.45
CA LEU A 44 14.46 9.05 -5.33
C LEU A 44 15.15 8.81 -6.67
N LYS A 45 14.36 8.69 -7.74
CA LYS A 45 14.88 8.50 -9.08
C LYS A 45 15.79 9.67 -9.50
N VAL A 46 15.33 10.88 -9.23
CA VAL A 46 16.14 12.08 -9.54
C VAL A 46 17.42 12.12 -8.71
N LYS A 47 17.31 11.79 -7.42
CA LYS A 47 18.47 11.79 -6.53
C LYS A 47 19.53 10.76 -6.94
N LEU A 48 19.11 9.60 -7.42
CA LEU A 48 20.01 8.52 -7.78
C LEU A 48 20.63 8.69 -9.16
N LYS A 49 20.00 9.45 -10.02
CA LYS A 49 20.53 9.71 -11.36
C LYS A 49 21.63 10.74 -11.29
N LYS A 50 22.81 10.37 -11.78
CA LYS A 50 23.96 11.28 -11.81
C LYS A 50 23.94 12.09 -13.11
N PRO A 51 24.39 13.36 -13.08
CA PRO A 51 24.44 14.19 -14.29
C PRO A 51 25.28 13.51 -15.40
N GLY A 52 24.71 13.50 -16.60
CA GLY A 52 25.38 12.95 -17.77
C GLY A 52 25.45 11.44 -17.82
N LYS A 53 24.77 10.74 -16.90
CA LYS A 53 24.79 9.29 -16.86
C LYS A 53 23.38 8.74 -16.77
N LEU A 54 23.20 7.51 -17.26
CA LEU A 54 21.93 6.80 -17.07
C LEU A 54 21.85 6.30 -15.63
N LEU A 55 20.61 6.14 -15.17
CA LEU A 55 20.36 5.56 -13.86
C LEU A 55 20.94 4.15 -13.81
N ASP A 56 21.61 3.81 -12.71
CA ASP A 56 22.16 2.47 -12.50
C ASP A 56 21.05 1.43 -12.57
N LYS A 57 21.31 0.34 -13.29
CA LYS A 57 20.32 -0.70 -13.53
C LYS A 57 19.75 -1.29 -12.23
N MET A 58 20.59 -1.47 -11.23
CA MET A 58 20.15 -1.99 -9.94
C MET A 58 19.13 -1.07 -9.30
N TYR A 59 19.39 0.24 -9.31
CA TYR A 59 18.46 1.22 -8.76
C TYR A 59 17.20 1.33 -9.63
N GLU A 60 17.37 1.27 -10.95
CA GLU A 60 16.23 1.28 -11.86
C GLU A 60 15.25 0.14 -11.54
N ASP A 61 15.80 -1.07 -11.34
CA ASP A 61 14.99 -2.24 -11.00
C ASP A 61 14.31 -2.09 -9.65
N ARG A 62 15.02 -1.54 -8.66
CA ARG A 62 14.45 -1.31 -7.33
C ARG A 62 13.31 -0.28 -7.39
N ILE A 63 13.50 0.78 -8.15
CA ILE A 63 12.47 1.80 -8.34
C ILE A 63 11.25 1.21 -9.03
N ALA A 64 11.45 0.39 -10.05
CA ALA A 64 10.35 -0.27 -10.75
C ALA A 64 9.55 -1.15 -9.79
N THR A 65 10.24 -1.86 -8.89
CA THR A 65 9.59 -2.69 -7.87
C THR A 65 8.75 -1.84 -6.92
N LEU A 66 9.28 -0.69 -6.48
CA LEU A 66 8.53 0.20 -5.60
C LEU A 66 7.28 0.73 -6.27
N ARG A 67 7.38 1.12 -7.53
CA ARG A 67 6.24 1.59 -8.32
C ARG A 67 5.17 0.51 -8.45
N GLU A 68 5.60 -0.72 -8.71
CA GLU A 68 4.67 -1.83 -8.84
C GLU A 68 3.96 -2.10 -7.52
N ARG A 69 4.67 -2.06 -6.41
CA ARG A 69 4.05 -2.25 -5.10
C ARG A 69 3.03 -1.16 -4.80
N ASN A 70 3.34 0.08 -5.18
CA ASN A 70 2.40 1.20 -5.00
C ASN A 70 1.16 1.02 -5.89
N ARG A 71 1.35 0.54 -7.11
CA ARG A 71 0.25 0.23 -8.02
C ARG A 71 -0.66 -0.86 -7.45
N VAL A 72 -0.07 -1.88 -6.83
CA VAL A 72 -0.84 -2.97 -6.20
C VAL A 72 -1.69 -2.42 -5.05
N LEU A 73 -1.15 -1.49 -4.26
CA LEU A 73 -1.93 -0.87 -3.19
C LEU A 73 -3.14 -0.12 -3.74
N ARG A 74 -2.96 0.61 -4.84
CA ARG A 74 -4.08 1.29 -5.50
C ARG A 74 -5.13 0.30 -6.00
N ALA A 75 -4.68 -0.81 -6.57
CA ALA A 75 -5.59 -1.86 -7.04
C ALA A 75 -6.37 -2.49 -5.89
N LYS A 76 -5.75 -2.62 -4.72
CA LYS A 76 -6.43 -3.16 -3.53
C LYS A 76 -7.58 -2.27 -3.07
N ILE A 77 -7.40 -0.94 -3.17
CA ILE A 77 -8.47 0.00 -2.85
C ILE A 77 -9.67 -0.24 -3.77
N ALA A 78 -9.44 -0.30 -5.07
CA ALA A 78 -10.51 -0.55 -6.04
C ALA A 78 -11.15 -1.92 -5.81
N GLY A 79 -10.35 -2.93 -5.47
CA GLY A 79 -10.85 -4.27 -5.20
C GLY A 79 -11.79 -4.31 -4.00
N TYR A 80 -11.42 -3.65 -2.91
CA TYR A 80 -12.28 -3.62 -1.72
C TYR A 80 -13.62 -2.94 -2.00
N GLU A 81 -13.61 -1.84 -2.76
CA GLU A 81 -14.86 -1.16 -3.12
C GLU A 81 -15.83 -2.10 -3.83
N THR A 82 -15.31 -3.02 -4.62
CA THR A 82 -16.13 -3.95 -5.37
C THR A 82 -16.57 -5.14 -4.52
N THR A 83 -15.66 -5.73 -3.75
CA THR A 83 -15.92 -6.98 -3.04
C THR A 83 -16.47 -6.79 -1.64
N GLN A 84 -16.09 -5.71 -0.96
CA GLN A 84 -16.51 -5.41 0.41
C GLN A 84 -16.39 -6.61 1.34
N THR A 85 -15.17 -7.11 1.46
CA THR A 85 -14.88 -8.27 2.31
C THR A 85 -14.62 -7.83 3.75
N ASP A 86 -13.98 -8.69 4.55
CA ASP A 86 -13.68 -8.42 5.95
C ASP A 86 -12.88 -7.12 6.10
N TRP A 87 -13.50 -6.10 6.69
CA TRP A 87 -12.91 -4.78 6.84
C TRP A 87 -11.67 -4.76 7.72
N GLU A 88 -11.73 -5.44 8.89
CA GLU A 88 -10.60 -5.42 9.80
C GLU A 88 -9.38 -6.10 9.20
N LYS A 89 -9.58 -7.20 8.52
CA LYS A 89 -8.51 -7.91 7.85
C LYS A 89 -7.91 -7.09 6.71
N PHE A 90 -8.77 -6.52 5.87
CA PHE A 90 -8.33 -5.68 4.75
C PHE A 90 -7.50 -4.50 5.25
N LYS A 91 -8.02 -3.80 6.25
CA LYS A 91 -7.35 -2.63 6.82
C LYS A 91 -5.98 -2.98 7.39
N SER A 92 -5.91 -4.07 8.14
CA SER A 92 -4.66 -4.53 8.74
C SER A 92 -3.62 -4.88 7.68
N GLU A 93 -4.02 -5.66 6.69
CA GLU A 93 -3.11 -6.08 5.62
C GLU A 93 -2.66 -4.89 4.76
N PHE A 94 -3.59 -4.00 4.43
CA PHE A 94 -3.26 -2.82 3.64
C PHE A 94 -2.27 -1.92 4.38
N ASN A 95 -2.53 -1.67 5.66
CA ASN A 95 -1.64 -0.83 6.45
C ASN A 95 -0.25 -1.45 6.59
N HIS A 96 -0.19 -2.78 6.76
CA HIS A 96 1.09 -3.48 6.82
C HIS A 96 1.87 -3.27 5.51
N ASP A 97 1.21 -3.50 4.37
CA ASP A 97 1.86 -3.36 3.07
C ASP A 97 2.30 -1.93 2.80
N MET A 98 1.48 -0.96 3.20
CA MET A 98 1.81 0.45 3.06
C MET A 98 3.06 0.81 3.88
N ASN A 99 3.11 0.34 5.13
CA ASN A 99 4.24 0.58 6.00
C ASN A 99 5.52 -0.06 5.47
N GLU A 100 5.43 -1.27 4.93
CA GLU A 100 6.57 -1.96 4.34
C GLU A 100 7.09 -1.24 3.10
N LEU A 101 6.19 -0.71 2.29
CA LEU A 101 6.60 0.08 1.13
C LEU A 101 7.30 1.36 1.56
N GLY A 102 6.77 2.05 2.56
CA GLY A 102 7.41 3.24 3.11
C GLY A 102 8.82 2.96 3.61
N LYS A 103 9.01 1.84 4.30
CA LYS A 103 10.34 1.42 4.76
C LYS A 103 11.28 1.15 3.59
N ALA A 104 10.79 0.48 2.56
CA ALA A 104 11.61 0.17 1.39
C ALA A 104 12.09 1.44 0.69
N ILE A 105 11.23 2.45 0.61
CA ILE A 105 11.60 3.75 0.04
C ILE A 105 12.67 4.41 0.92
N ASP A 106 12.45 4.44 2.23
CA ASP A 106 13.40 5.04 3.18
C ASP A 106 14.76 4.35 3.12
N ASP A 107 14.77 3.04 2.98
CA ASP A 107 16.01 2.27 2.93
C ASP A 107 16.88 2.69 1.73
N ILE A 108 16.26 2.94 0.58
CA ILE A 108 17.02 3.38 -0.58
C ILE A 108 17.55 4.80 -0.39
N PHE A 109 16.75 5.70 0.20
CA PHE A 109 17.21 7.06 0.51
C PHE A 109 18.39 7.03 1.47
N THR A 110 18.36 6.13 2.44
CA THR A 110 19.43 6.00 3.43
C THR A 110 20.70 5.39 2.84
N ASP A 111 20.54 4.35 2.03
CA ASP A 111 21.67 3.65 1.42
C ASP A 111 22.49 4.53 0.47
N ASN A 112 21.83 5.51 -0.13
CA ASN A 112 22.46 6.38 -1.11
C ASN A 112 22.97 7.68 -0.48
N LYS A 113 23.91 7.57 0.40
CA LYS A 113 24.53 8.74 1.04
C LYS A 113 25.78 9.16 0.32
#